data_cbafd8913b92e8db1bcac7c9c16cfbea
#
_entry.id   cbafd8913b92e8db1bcac7c9c16cfbea
#
_cell.length_a   1.000
_cell.length_b   1.000
_cell.length_c   1.000
_cell.angle_alpha   90.00
_cell.angle_beta   90.00
_cell.angle_gamma   90.00
#
_symmetry.space_group_name_H-M   'P 1'
#
loop_
_entity.id
_entity.type
_entity.pdbx_description
1 polymer ?
#
loop_
_entity_poly.entity_id
_entity_poly.type
_entity_poly.pdbx_seq_one_letter_code
_entity_poly.pdbx_strand_id
1 'polypeptide(L)'
;SAHAEELLQRYAPGRRFLDILAYGSPFEDAVFASHEDYQRAVADLMEQACVEAALGEESPFMMAVGALHAGRLRIKAWIAEGRIAEASRIRDVQGWFEPLVEGLASGPPLWRVEQMLAVHRAGLLTWAGPAPVVEAEDHGFTAHSPQVGAQDSLGPAVVEGAWLVEAMMPPNRVQAAASPLVRQMLADGVAAAGTWEDEEGVRVPATG
;
A
#
# COMPACT_ATOMS: atom_id res chain seq x y z
N SER A 1 -6.22 -18.00 8.33
CA SER A 1 -6.13 -19.40 7.86
C SER A 1 -6.80 -20.31 8.89
N ALA A 2 -7.38 -21.43 8.45
CA ALA A 2 -8.07 -22.39 9.32
C ALA A 2 -7.25 -22.78 10.57
N HIS A 3 -5.95 -22.92 10.44
CA HIS A 3 -5.04 -23.23 11.56
C HIS A 3 -4.97 -22.09 12.59
N ALA A 4 -4.95 -20.83 12.13
CA ALA A 4 -4.94 -19.68 13.05
C ALA A 4 -6.26 -19.56 13.81
N GLU A 5 -7.39 -19.85 13.16
CA GLU A 5 -8.71 -19.90 13.81
C GLU A 5 -8.80 -21.02 14.84
N GLU A 6 -8.25 -22.21 14.53
CA GLU A 6 -8.19 -23.33 15.47
C GLU A 6 -7.35 -22.98 16.71
N LEU A 7 -6.21 -22.36 16.54
CA LEU A 7 -5.36 -21.89 17.64
C LEU A 7 -6.08 -20.83 18.49
N LEU A 8 -6.76 -19.89 17.83
CA LEU A 8 -7.52 -18.85 18.52
C LEU A 8 -8.64 -19.47 19.38
N GLN A 9 -9.42 -20.37 18.82
CA GLN A 9 -10.50 -21.05 19.55
C GLN A 9 -9.97 -21.88 20.72
N ARG A 10 -8.80 -22.50 20.55
CA ARG A 10 -8.18 -23.34 21.59
C ARG A 10 -7.59 -22.52 22.74
N TYR A 11 -6.93 -21.40 22.45
CA TYR A 11 -6.16 -20.65 23.45
C TYR A 11 -6.78 -19.31 23.86
N ALA A 12 -7.73 -18.81 23.07
CA ALA A 12 -8.45 -17.56 23.37
C ALA A 12 -9.91 -17.64 22.92
N PRO A 13 -10.71 -18.58 23.50
CA PRO A 13 -12.09 -18.77 23.09
C PRO A 13 -12.90 -17.48 23.24
N GLY A 14 -13.76 -17.18 22.27
CA GLY A 14 -14.58 -15.96 22.24
C GLY A 14 -13.86 -14.72 21.71
N ARG A 15 -12.59 -14.79 21.37
CA ARG A 15 -11.90 -13.73 20.64
C ARG A 15 -12.11 -13.89 19.13
N ARG A 16 -12.14 -12.76 18.41
CA ARG A 16 -12.15 -12.75 16.94
C ARG A 16 -10.72 -12.75 16.40
N PHE A 17 -10.53 -13.44 15.29
CA PHE A 17 -9.30 -13.28 14.52
C PHE A 17 -9.27 -11.89 13.87
N LEU A 18 -8.17 -11.20 14.01
CA LEU A 18 -7.93 -9.95 13.31
C LEU A 18 -7.20 -10.28 11.99
N ASP A 19 -7.90 -10.16 10.89
CA ASP A 19 -7.29 -10.31 9.56
C ASP A 19 -6.58 -9.03 9.16
N ILE A 20 -5.33 -8.90 9.58
CA ILE A 20 -4.51 -7.72 9.28
C ILE A 20 -4.24 -7.56 7.78
N LEU A 21 -4.27 -8.65 7.01
CA LEU A 21 -4.05 -8.60 5.55
C LEU A 21 -5.21 -7.94 4.85
N ALA A 22 -6.45 -8.20 5.27
CA ALA A 22 -7.63 -7.54 4.74
C ALA A 22 -7.62 -6.01 4.95
N TYR A 23 -6.94 -5.53 6.00
CA TYR A 23 -6.75 -4.10 6.20
C TYR A 23 -5.68 -3.49 5.28
N GLY A 24 -4.73 -4.29 4.79
CA GLY A 24 -3.70 -3.84 3.85
C GLY A 24 -4.24 -3.58 2.44
N SER A 25 -5.29 -4.32 2.04
CA SER A 25 -5.93 -4.20 0.71
C SER A 25 -7.46 -4.31 0.83
N PRO A 26 -8.14 -3.36 1.49
CA PRO A 26 -9.54 -3.51 1.89
C PRO A 26 -10.52 -3.64 0.71
N PHE A 27 -10.13 -3.22 -0.48
CA PHE A 27 -10.99 -3.20 -1.67
C PHE A 27 -10.39 -3.97 -2.86
N GLU A 28 -9.41 -4.85 -2.64
CA GLU A 28 -8.70 -5.56 -3.72
C GLU A 28 -9.64 -6.32 -4.65
N ASP A 29 -10.60 -7.06 -4.08
CA ASP A 29 -11.58 -7.86 -4.83
C ASP A 29 -12.99 -7.26 -4.79
N ALA A 30 -13.15 -6.05 -4.26
CA ALA A 30 -14.47 -5.43 -4.10
C ALA A 30 -14.96 -4.83 -5.42
N VAL A 31 -16.23 -5.07 -5.72
CA VAL A 31 -16.94 -4.44 -6.85
C VAL A 31 -18.08 -3.60 -6.30
N PHE A 32 -18.14 -2.35 -6.71
CA PHE A 32 -19.16 -1.39 -6.26
C PHE A 32 -20.19 -1.15 -7.34
N ALA A 33 -21.46 -1.19 -6.98
CA ALA A 33 -22.57 -0.98 -7.90
C ALA A 33 -22.57 0.45 -8.47
N SER A 34 -22.17 1.42 -7.66
CA SER A 34 -22.10 2.83 -8.04
C SER A 34 -20.86 3.52 -7.46
N HIS A 35 -20.52 4.67 -8.04
CA HIS A 35 -19.47 5.55 -7.50
C HIS A 35 -19.82 6.06 -6.10
N GLU A 36 -21.11 6.31 -5.81
CA GLU A 36 -21.56 6.73 -4.48
C GLU A 36 -21.32 5.63 -3.43
N ASP A 37 -21.58 4.37 -3.77
CA ASP A 37 -21.31 3.24 -2.87
C ASP A 37 -19.84 3.12 -2.53
N TYR A 38 -18.95 3.33 -3.52
CA TYR A 38 -17.52 3.37 -3.28
C TYR A 38 -17.12 4.55 -2.38
N GLN A 39 -17.60 5.76 -2.66
CA GLN A 39 -17.32 6.94 -1.82
C GLN A 39 -17.72 6.69 -0.36
N ARG A 40 -18.88 6.08 -0.14
CA ARG A 40 -19.39 5.72 1.19
C ARG A 40 -18.47 4.68 1.86
N ALA A 41 -18.10 3.63 1.16
CA ALA A 41 -17.24 2.59 1.70
C ALA A 41 -15.85 3.12 2.10
N VAL A 42 -15.26 4.03 1.31
CA VAL A 42 -13.99 4.68 1.68
C VAL A 42 -14.17 5.58 2.91
N ALA A 43 -15.23 6.37 2.96
CA ALA A 43 -15.50 7.24 4.11
C ALA A 43 -15.71 6.42 5.40
N ASP A 44 -16.48 5.34 5.35
CA ASP A 44 -16.72 4.43 6.49
C ASP A 44 -15.41 3.78 6.97
N LEU A 45 -14.55 3.35 6.04
CA LEU A 45 -13.23 2.80 6.36
C LEU A 45 -12.35 3.84 7.07
N MET A 46 -12.32 5.07 6.57
CA MET A 46 -11.53 6.15 7.17
C MET A 46 -12.07 6.55 8.54
N GLU A 47 -13.40 6.58 8.72
CA GLU A 47 -14.03 6.83 10.03
C GLU A 47 -13.67 5.74 11.04
N GLN A 48 -13.72 4.48 10.62
CA GLN A 48 -13.27 3.37 11.46
C GLN A 48 -11.79 3.49 11.81
N ALA A 49 -10.93 3.84 10.86
CA ALA A 49 -9.50 4.06 11.10
C ALA A 49 -9.26 5.19 12.12
N CYS A 50 -10.06 6.27 12.08
CA CYS A 50 -10.00 7.34 13.07
C CYS A 50 -10.37 6.85 14.48
N VAL A 51 -11.40 6.01 14.61
CA VAL A 51 -11.81 5.43 15.88
C VAL A 51 -10.71 4.53 16.45
N GLU A 52 -10.15 3.64 15.63
CA GLU A 52 -9.05 2.75 16.04
C GLU A 52 -7.82 3.54 16.47
N ALA A 53 -7.44 4.56 15.70
CA ALA A 53 -6.30 5.43 16.02
C ALA A 53 -6.52 6.21 17.33
N ALA A 54 -7.74 6.68 17.61
CA ALA A 54 -8.07 7.38 18.83
C ALA A 54 -8.02 6.48 20.07
N LEU A 55 -8.32 5.19 19.94
CA LEU A 55 -8.20 4.19 21.00
C LEU A 55 -6.74 3.88 21.37
N GLY A 56 -5.80 4.10 20.44
CA GLY A 56 -4.37 3.85 20.68
C GLY A 56 -4.11 2.42 21.14
N GLU A 57 -3.51 2.27 22.34
CA GLU A 57 -3.16 0.95 22.90
C GLU A 57 -4.38 0.09 23.29
N GLU A 58 -5.57 0.67 23.41
CA GLU A 58 -6.80 -0.08 23.66
C GLU A 58 -7.36 -0.74 22.39
N SER A 59 -6.89 -0.33 21.21
CA SER A 59 -7.25 -0.94 19.93
C SER A 59 -6.42 -2.18 19.64
N PRO A 60 -7.03 -3.37 19.47
CA PRO A 60 -6.31 -4.56 19.02
C PRO A 60 -5.68 -4.38 17.64
N PHE A 61 -6.29 -3.57 16.77
CA PHE A 61 -5.75 -3.24 15.45
C PHE A 61 -4.47 -2.41 15.59
N MET A 62 -4.49 -1.33 16.35
CA MET A 62 -3.29 -0.49 16.57
C MET A 62 -2.16 -1.26 17.23
N MET A 63 -2.47 -2.17 18.16
CA MET A 63 -1.48 -3.05 18.77
C MET A 63 -0.87 -4.04 17.75
N ALA A 64 -1.67 -4.57 16.82
CA ALA A 64 -1.17 -5.44 15.74
C ALA A 64 -0.27 -4.66 14.78
N VAL A 65 -0.67 -3.44 14.38
CA VAL A 65 0.14 -2.54 13.54
C VAL A 65 1.47 -2.20 14.23
N GLY A 66 1.42 -1.89 15.53
CA GLY A 66 2.63 -1.64 16.35
C GLY A 66 3.58 -2.85 16.39
N ALA A 67 3.02 -4.06 16.51
CA ALA A 67 3.81 -5.30 16.48
C ALA A 67 4.46 -5.53 15.10
N LEU A 68 3.76 -5.25 14.00
CA LEU A 68 4.33 -5.31 12.64
C LEU A 68 5.46 -4.30 12.48
N HIS A 69 5.28 -3.06 12.96
CA HIS A 69 6.33 -2.04 12.91
C HIS A 69 7.58 -2.45 13.71
N ALA A 70 7.40 -2.98 14.92
CA ALA A 70 8.50 -3.52 15.71
C ALA A 70 9.20 -4.71 15.02
N GLY A 71 8.42 -5.58 14.38
CA GLY A 71 8.91 -6.69 13.55
C GLY A 71 9.78 -6.20 12.39
N ARG A 72 9.37 -5.12 11.71
CA ARG A 72 10.14 -4.48 10.63
C ARG A 72 11.55 -4.07 11.10
N LEU A 73 11.66 -3.44 12.25
CA LEU A 73 12.96 -3.04 12.81
C LEU A 73 13.84 -4.27 13.08
N ARG A 74 13.24 -5.35 13.58
CA ARG A 74 13.95 -6.61 13.85
C ARG A 74 14.44 -7.28 12.57
N ILE A 75 13.60 -7.32 11.54
CA ILE A 75 13.97 -7.86 10.22
C ILE A 75 15.11 -7.06 9.60
N LYS A 76 15.09 -5.72 9.68
CA LYS A 76 16.20 -4.86 9.21
C LYS A 76 17.52 -5.18 9.92
N ALA A 77 17.48 -5.42 11.23
CA ALA A 77 18.67 -5.86 11.95
C ALA A 77 19.18 -7.22 11.46
N TRP A 78 18.29 -8.20 11.25
CA TRP A 78 18.69 -9.52 10.72
C TRP A 78 19.23 -9.46 9.30
N ILE A 79 18.73 -8.57 8.45
CA ILE A 79 19.30 -8.33 7.12
C ILE A 79 20.73 -7.79 7.26
N ALA A 80 20.95 -6.80 8.12
CA ALA A 80 22.26 -6.22 8.35
C ALA A 80 23.27 -7.22 8.94
N GLU A 81 22.80 -8.18 9.71
CA GLU A 81 23.57 -9.29 10.29
C GLU A 81 23.80 -10.45 9.29
N GLY A 82 23.28 -10.38 8.07
CA GLY A 82 23.37 -11.45 7.07
C GLY A 82 22.57 -12.72 7.42
N ARG A 83 21.55 -12.62 8.27
CA ARG A 83 20.75 -13.76 8.77
C ARG A 83 19.57 -14.11 7.89
N ILE A 84 19.28 -13.32 6.88
CA ILE A 84 18.19 -13.52 5.91
C ILE A 84 18.83 -13.76 4.56
N ALA A 85 18.50 -14.89 3.93
CA ALA A 85 18.94 -15.19 2.58
C ALA A 85 18.46 -14.11 1.60
N GLU A 86 19.26 -13.73 0.64
CA GLU A 86 19.00 -12.62 -0.28
C GLU A 86 17.70 -12.85 -1.08
N ALA A 87 17.45 -14.06 -1.56
CA ALA A 87 16.20 -14.40 -2.26
C ALA A 87 14.96 -14.19 -1.38
N SER A 88 15.02 -14.56 -0.09
CA SER A 88 13.94 -14.31 0.87
C SER A 88 13.79 -12.81 1.17
N ARG A 89 14.90 -12.08 1.28
CA ARG A 89 14.88 -10.64 1.47
C ARG A 89 14.10 -9.93 0.36
N ILE A 90 14.35 -10.31 -0.88
CA ILE A 90 13.68 -9.70 -2.05
C ILE A 90 12.22 -10.15 -2.15
N ARG A 91 11.98 -11.47 -2.09
CA ARG A 91 10.64 -12.01 -2.29
C ARG A 91 9.70 -11.73 -1.12
N ASP A 92 10.15 -12.03 0.11
CA ASP A 92 9.29 -12.05 1.29
C ASP A 92 9.30 -10.71 2.03
N VAL A 93 10.48 -10.06 2.14
CA VAL A 93 10.57 -8.80 2.88
C VAL A 93 10.21 -7.61 1.99
N GLN A 94 10.91 -7.40 0.89
CA GLN A 94 10.67 -6.25 0.01
C GLN A 94 9.43 -6.40 -0.85
N GLY A 95 9.13 -7.63 -1.34
CA GLY A 95 8.01 -7.89 -2.23
C GLY A 95 6.66 -7.99 -1.52
N TRP A 96 6.65 -8.25 -0.20
CA TRP A 96 5.41 -8.47 0.52
C TRP A 96 5.35 -7.78 1.89
N PHE A 97 6.29 -8.06 2.80
CA PHE A 97 6.19 -7.62 4.19
C PHE A 97 6.34 -6.08 4.34
N GLU A 98 7.36 -5.49 3.71
CA GLU A 98 7.57 -4.04 3.81
C GLU A 98 6.42 -3.22 3.21
N PRO A 99 5.89 -3.52 2.00
CA PRO A 99 4.72 -2.82 1.48
C PRO A 99 3.49 -2.92 2.40
N LEU A 100 3.23 -4.10 2.97
CA LEU A 100 2.14 -4.28 3.93
C LEU A 100 2.32 -3.39 5.17
N VAL A 101 3.51 -3.43 5.78
CA VAL A 101 3.77 -2.64 6.99
C VAL A 101 3.79 -1.14 6.70
N GLU A 102 4.34 -0.72 5.57
CA GLU A 102 4.31 0.69 5.14
C GLU A 102 2.89 1.19 4.93
N GLY A 103 2.05 0.41 4.26
CA GLY A 103 0.65 0.75 4.06
C GLY A 103 -0.15 0.90 5.37
N LEU A 104 0.14 0.05 6.37
CA LEU A 104 -0.59 0.04 7.64
C LEU A 104 0.01 0.98 8.71
N ALA A 105 1.34 1.12 8.76
CA ALA A 105 2.03 1.79 9.87
C ALA A 105 2.63 3.15 9.52
N SER A 106 2.67 3.55 8.25
CA SER A 106 3.25 4.81 7.79
C SER A 106 2.22 5.79 7.23
N GLY A 107 0.95 5.60 7.61
CA GLY A 107 -0.14 6.47 7.19
C GLY A 107 -0.05 7.88 7.80
N PRO A 108 -0.89 8.81 7.32
CA PRO A 108 -0.97 10.15 7.86
C PRO A 108 -1.47 10.13 9.32
N PRO A 109 -1.12 11.13 10.14
CA PRO A 109 -1.62 11.22 11.51
C PRO A 109 -3.14 11.43 11.52
N LEU A 110 -3.80 10.98 12.61
CA LEU A 110 -5.26 11.01 12.80
C LEU A 110 -5.91 12.30 12.32
N TRP A 111 -5.43 13.46 12.76
CA TRP A 111 -6.00 14.76 12.40
C TRP A 111 -5.97 15.05 10.89
N ARG A 112 -5.05 14.47 10.13
CA ARG A 112 -5.02 14.59 8.66
C ARG A 112 -6.11 13.74 8.00
N VAL A 113 -6.38 12.56 8.56
CA VAL A 113 -7.48 11.71 8.07
C VAL A 113 -8.82 12.39 8.34
N GLU A 114 -8.99 12.99 9.52
CA GLU A 114 -10.18 13.79 9.87
C GLU A 114 -10.37 14.99 8.94
N GLN A 115 -9.29 15.71 8.59
CA GLN A 115 -9.34 16.80 7.62
C GLN A 115 -9.74 16.29 6.22
N MET A 116 -9.19 15.16 5.78
CA MET A 116 -9.53 14.58 4.48
C MET A 116 -11.01 14.18 4.43
N LEU A 117 -11.55 13.57 5.49
CA LEU A 117 -12.97 13.30 5.62
C LEU A 117 -13.83 14.57 5.57
N ALA A 118 -13.40 15.65 6.23
CA ALA A 118 -14.11 16.93 6.20
C ALA A 118 -14.14 17.52 4.78
N VAL A 119 -13.03 17.46 4.05
CA VAL A 119 -12.94 17.92 2.65
C VAL A 119 -13.83 17.06 1.74
N HIS A 120 -13.84 15.74 1.95
CA HIS A 120 -14.73 14.82 1.23
C HIS A 120 -16.20 15.15 1.50
N ARG A 121 -16.61 15.30 2.75
CA ARG A 121 -17.98 15.67 3.14
C ARG A 121 -18.44 17.03 2.58
N ALA A 122 -17.47 17.93 2.36
CA ALA A 122 -17.75 19.20 1.70
C ALA A 122 -17.86 19.09 0.15
N GLY A 123 -17.70 17.89 -0.42
CA GLY A 123 -17.77 17.63 -1.86
C GLY A 123 -16.56 18.12 -2.65
N LEU A 124 -15.45 18.39 -1.97
CA LEU A 124 -14.20 18.89 -2.57
C LEU A 124 -13.16 17.79 -2.82
N LEU A 125 -13.39 16.58 -2.35
CA LEU A 125 -12.56 15.41 -2.55
C LEU A 125 -13.42 14.22 -2.98
N THR A 126 -12.95 13.51 -4.01
CA THR A 126 -13.60 12.33 -4.56
C THR A 126 -12.54 11.29 -4.88
N TRP A 127 -12.79 10.02 -4.60
CA TRP A 127 -11.90 8.91 -4.94
C TRP A 127 -12.34 8.27 -6.25
N ALA A 128 -11.41 8.03 -7.18
CA ALA A 128 -11.73 7.48 -8.51
C ALA A 128 -12.17 6.01 -8.46
N GLY A 129 -11.69 5.24 -7.49
CA GLY A 129 -12.01 3.82 -7.35
C GLY A 129 -10.76 2.96 -7.07
N PRO A 130 -10.93 1.67 -6.74
CA PRO A 130 -9.81 0.73 -6.66
C PRO A 130 -9.18 0.54 -8.05
N ALA A 131 -7.84 0.36 -8.08
CA ALA A 131 -7.08 0.16 -9.32
C ALA A 131 -7.46 1.13 -10.44
N PRO A 132 -7.42 2.45 -10.22
CA PRO A 132 -7.88 3.42 -11.20
C PRO A 132 -6.99 3.42 -12.44
N VAL A 133 -7.62 3.48 -13.61
CA VAL A 133 -6.95 3.75 -14.88
C VAL A 133 -7.03 5.23 -15.15
N VAL A 134 -5.88 5.87 -15.40
CA VAL A 134 -5.77 7.29 -15.72
C VAL A 134 -5.34 7.43 -17.17
N GLU A 135 -6.07 8.22 -17.93
CA GLU A 135 -5.80 8.51 -19.34
C GLU A 135 -5.60 10.01 -19.55
N ALA A 136 -4.65 10.34 -20.43
CA ALA A 136 -4.43 11.72 -20.83
C ALA A 136 -5.32 12.03 -22.05
N GLU A 137 -6.04 13.15 -21.97
CA GLU A 137 -6.91 13.64 -23.01
C GLU A 137 -6.38 14.97 -23.57
N ASP A 138 -6.94 15.45 -24.67
CA ASP A 138 -6.51 16.71 -25.31
C ASP A 138 -6.59 17.93 -24.36
N HIS A 139 -7.46 17.89 -23.38
CA HIS A 139 -7.73 19.02 -22.49
C HIS A 139 -7.64 18.69 -20.99
N GLY A 140 -7.00 17.57 -20.63
CA GLY A 140 -6.88 17.16 -19.23
C GLY A 140 -6.64 15.68 -19.05
N PHE A 141 -7.23 15.14 -18.00
CA PHE A 141 -7.09 13.75 -17.62
C PHE A 141 -8.44 13.18 -17.25
N THR A 142 -8.64 11.91 -17.57
CA THR A 142 -9.76 11.13 -17.06
C THR A 142 -9.25 10.00 -16.18
N ALA A 143 -10.05 9.64 -15.17
CA ALA A 143 -9.76 8.49 -14.32
C ALA A 143 -11.04 7.67 -14.11
N HIS A 144 -10.94 6.36 -14.23
CA HIS A 144 -12.02 5.44 -13.95
C HIS A 144 -11.51 4.17 -13.29
N SER A 145 -12.37 3.46 -12.57
CA SER A 145 -12.04 2.16 -12.01
C SER A 145 -12.93 1.08 -12.64
N PRO A 146 -12.36 -0.05 -13.08
CA PRO A 146 -13.13 -1.16 -13.60
C PRO A 146 -14.01 -1.84 -12.54
N GLN A 147 -13.76 -1.55 -11.26
CA GLN A 147 -14.47 -2.12 -10.12
C GLN A 147 -15.63 -1.23 -9.64
N VAL A 148 -15.89 -0.09 -10.27
CA VAL A 148 -16.92 0.87 -9.85
C VAL A 148 -17.89 1.14 -10.99
N GLY A 149 -19.20 1.01 -10.73
CA GLY A 149 -20.25 1.31 -11.70
C GLY A 149 -20.41 0.32 -12.84
N ALA A 150 -19.84 -0.88 -12.73
CA ALA A 150 -19.90 -1.90 -13.78
C ALA A 150 -21.32 -2.45 -14.06
N GLN A 151 -22.30 -2.12 -13.23
CA GLN A 151 -23.67 -2.61 -13.36
C GLN A 151 -24.64 -1.57 -13.95
N ASP A 152 -24.25 -0.30 -14.02
CA ASP A 152 -25.09 0.73 -14.63
C ASP A 152 -24.87 0.78 -16.16
N SER A 153 -25.98 0.92 -16.89
CA SER A 153 -26.00 1.02 -18.36
C SER A 153 -25.23 2.23 -18.93
N LEU A 154 -24.71 3.09 -18.07
CA LEU A 154 -23.94 4.29 -18.40
C LEU A 154 -22.42 4.09 -18.39
N GLY A 155 -21.95 2.89 -18.03
CA GLY A 155 -20.51 2.60 -17.93
C GLY A 155 -19.88 3.02 -16.60
N PRO A 156 -18.57 2.83 -16.42
CA PRO A 156 -17.85 3.21 -15.20
C PRO A 156 -17.93 4.72 -14.95
N ALA A 157 -18.01 5.10 -13.68
CA ALA A 157 -17.93 6.51 -13.31
C ALA A 157 -16.57 7.07 -13.67
N VAL A 158 -16.54 8.11 -14.51
CA VAL A 158 -15.34 8.79 -14.95
C VAL A 158 -15.17 10.08 -14.13
N VAL A 159 -13.98 10.25 -13.57
CA VAL A 159 -13.57 11.49 -12.91
C VAL A 159 -12.70 12.28 -13.86
N GLU A 160 -13.04 13.53 -14.11
CA GLU A 160 -12.28 14.42 -14.99
C GLU A 160 -11.41 15.40 -14.17
N GLY A 161 -10.21 15.70 -14.67
CA GLY A 161 -9.29 16.63 -14.04
C GLY A 161 -8.49 17.43 -15.06
N ALA A 162 -8.30 18.73 -14.83
CA ALA A 162 -7.45 19.57 -15.64
C ALA A 162 -5.95 19.33 -15.38
N TRP A 163 -5.61 18.79 -14.22
CA TRP A 163 -4.24 18.58 -13.77
C TRP A 163 -4.08 17.19 -13.16
N LEU A 164 -2.92 16.57 -13.41
CA LEU A 164 -2.50 15.34 -12.75
C LEU A 164 -1.28 15.62 -11.88
N VAL A 165 -1.32 15.20 -10.62
CA VAL A 165 -0.17 15.27 -9.71
C VAL A 165 0.26 13.86 -9.37
N GLU A 166 1.40 13.42 -9.89
CA GLU A 166 2.02 12.15 -9.54
C GLU A 166 2.80 12.31 -8.23
N ALA A 167 2.21 11.83 -7.12
CA ALA A 167 2.82 11.88 -5.80
C ALA A 167 3.47 10.54 -5.39
N MET A 168 3.71 9.66 -6.35
CA MET A 168 4.36 8.38 -6.11
C MET A 168 5.87 8.53 -6.06
N MET A 169 6.52 7.85 -5.11
CA MET A 169 7.98 7.76 -5.13
C MET A 169 8.43 6.96 -6.35
N PRO A 170 9.37 7.48 -7.15
CA PRO A 170 9.92 6.71 -8.26
C PRO A 170 10.62 5.46 -7.73
N PRO A 171 10.57 4.33 -8.46
CA PRO A 171 11.32 3.15 -8.08
C PRO A 171 12.82 3.45 -8.01
N ASN A 172 13.49 2.95 -6.97
CA ASN A 172 14.94 3.11 -6.76
C ASN A 172 15.75 2.28 -7.77
N ARG A 173 15.60 2.58 -9.06
CA ARG A 173 16.33 1.92 -10.14
C ARG A 173 17.46 2.82 -10.63
N VAL A 174 18.62 2.69 -10.01
CA VAL A 174 19.79 3.52 -10.34
C VAL A 174 20.19 3.42 -11.82
N GLN A 175 19.99 2.25 -12.44
CA GLN A 175 20.25 2.02 -13.87
C GLN A 175 19.28 2.78 -14.80
N ALA A 176 18.07 3.06 -14.33
CA ALA A 176 17.06 3.83 -15.06
C ALA A 176 17.06 5.33 -14.70
N ALA A 177 18.03 5.77 -13.90
CA ALA A 177 18.10 7.15 -13.44
C ALA A 177 18.22 8.13 -14.62
N ALA A 178 17.34 9.13 -14.65
CA ALA A 178 17.39 10.21 -15.64
C ALA A 178 18.50 11.24 -15.32
N SER A 179 18.98 11.29 -14.07
CA SER A 179 20.02 12.22 -13.62
C SER A 179 21.33 12.06 -14.40
N PRO A 180 21.85 13.11 -15.07
CA PRO A 180 23.14 13.04 -15.76
C PRO A 180 24.31 12.68 -14.82
N LEU A 181 24.28 13.16 -13.56
CA LEU A 181 25.27 12.83 -12.56
C LEU A 181 25.31 11.33 -12.27
N VAL A 182 24.15 10.72 -12.02
CA VAL A 182 24.07 9.28 -11.72
C VAL A 182 24.55 8.45 -12.92
N ARG A 183 24.17 8.83 -14.13
CA ARG A 183 24.63 8.17 -15.36
C ARG A 183 26.15 8.26 -15.51
N GLN A 184 26.73 9.42 -15.23
CA GLN A 184 28.18 9.60 -15.29
C GLN A 184 28.89 8.76 -14.22
N MET A 185 28.38 8.73 -12.99
CA MET A 185 28.92 7.90 -11.91
C MET A 185 28.93 6.40 -12.27
N LEU A 186 27.84 5.92 -12.92
CA LEU A 186 27.78 4.54 -13.41
C LEU A 186 28.77 4.29 -14.55
N ALA A 187 28.89 5.22 -15.49
CA ALA A 187 29.83 5.12 -16.63
C ALA A 187 31.29 5.12 -16.17
N ASP A 188 31.61 5.93 -15.18
CA ASP A 188 32.99 6.03 -14.60
C ASP A 188 33.30 4.90 -13.61
N GLY A 189 32.36 4.01 -13.33
CA GLY A 189 32.53 2.91 -12.36
C GLY A 189 32.63 3.37 -10.89
N VAL A 190 32.31 4.63 -10.60
CA VAL A 190 32.29 5.19 -9.23
C VAL A 190 31.08 4.69 -8.45
N ALA A 191 30.01 4.33 -9.17
CA ALA A 191 28.81 3.70 -8.64
C ALA A 191 28.47 2.46 -9.46
N ALA A 192 27.83 1.49 -8.83
CA ALA A 192 27.29 0.31 -9.51
C ALA A 192 25.89 -0.01 -8.96
N ALA A 193 25.05 -0.61 -9.81
CA ALA A 193 23.81 -1.16 -9.32
C ALA A 193 24.07 -2.32 -8.37
N GLY A 194 23.29 -2.40 -7.29
CA GLY A 194 23.32 -3.57 -6.43
C GLY A 194 22.99 -4.83 -7.23
N THR A 195 23.67 -5.92 -6.92
CA THR A 195 23.36 -7.24 -7.49
C THR A 195 23.16 -8.24 -6.36
N TRP A 196 22.36 -9.26 -6.61
CA TRP A 196 22.19 -10.41 -5.70
C TRP A 196 22.38 -11.72 -6.48
N GLU A 197 22.63 -12.80 -5.79
CA GLU A 197 22.70 -14.13 -6.38
C GLU A 197 21.33 -14.82 -6.22
N ASP A 198 20.78 -15.31 -7.31
CA ASP A 198 19.57 -16.12 -7.30
C ASP A 198 19.83 -17.53 -6.74
N GLU A 199 18.80 -18.38 -6.72
CA GLU A 199 18.92 -19.77 -6.21
C GLU A 199 19.86 -20.63 -7.06
N GLU A 200 20.17 -20.19 -8.28
CA GLU A 200 21.08 -20.85 -9.21
C GLU A 200 22.52 -20.28 -9.15
N GLY A 201 22.76 -19.31 -8.29
CA GLY A 201 24.04 -18.64 -8.11
C GLY A 201 24.36 -17.60 -9.21
N VAL A 202 23.36 -17.20 -9.99
CA VAL A 202 23.50 -16.18 -11.03
C VAL A 202 23.33 -14.79 -10.44
N ARG A 203 24.25 -13.88 -10.76
CA ARG A 203 24.13 -12.48 -10.34
C ARG A 203 23.08 -11.75 -11.17
N VAL A 204 22.02 -11.30 -10.50
CA VAL A 204 20.97 -10.50 -11.10
C VAL A 204 20.92 -9.10 -10.49
N PRO A 205 20.52 -8.07 -11.22
CA PRO A 205 20.39 -6.72 -10.67
C PRO A 205 19.38 -6.72 -9.52
N ALA A 206 19.70 -6.06 -8.41
CA ALA A 206 18.75 -5.79 -7.36
C ALA A 206 17.71 -4.80 -7.92
N THR A 207 16.52 -5.29 -8.17
CA THR A 207 15.35 -4.44 -8.45
C THR A 207 14.80 -3.97 -7.13
N GLY A 208 15.02 -2.70 -6.80
CA GLY A 208 14.42 -2.05 -5.64
C GLY A 208 12.93 -1.83 -5.83
#